data_c744c1854decdaf6010f7d0457649839
#
_entry.id   c744c1854decdaf6010f7d0457649839
#
_cell.length_a   1.000
_cell.length_b   1.000
_cell.length_c   1.000
_cell.angle_alpha   90.00
_cell.angle_beta   90.00
_cell.angle_gamma   90.00
#
_symmetry.space_group_name_H-M   'P 1'
#
loop_
_entity.id
_entity.type
_entity.pdbx_description
1 polymer ?
#
loop_
_entity_poly.entity_id
_entity_poly.type
_entity_poly.pdbx_seq_one_letter_code
_entity_poly.pdbx_strand_id
1 'polypeptide(L)'
;VVVIIGPSGCGKSTLLRCINALEPIQEGSITLRGETIDGKAKNIAGIRQKVGMVFQSYELFPHKTILENVILAPLKVQKRTKEDAVSEAKQLLEKVGLLDKCDSFPRQLSGGQKQRVAIVRALMMHPEIMLFDEVTAALDPEMVREVLDTMLELAKAGSTMVIVTHEMSFARAVADRVVFIDQGEIVEEGKPDEFFT
;
A
#
# COMPACT_ATOMS: atom_id res chain seq x y z
N VAL A 1 -8.77 -5.50 8.05
CA VAL A 1 -7.95 -4.27 7.94
C VAL A 1 -7.46 -3.86 9.31
N VAL A 2 -6.15 -3.62 9.44
CA VAL A 2 -5.54 -3.04 10.65
C VAL A 2 -5.12 -1.61 10.33
N VAL A 3 -5.51 -0.66 11.17
CA VAL A 3 -5.09 0.74 11.04
C VAL A 3 -4.14 1.08 12.19
N ILE A 4 -3.00 1.66 11.84
CA ILE A 4 -1.97 2.12 12.79
C ILE A 4 -2.00 3.65 12.82
N ILE A 5 -2.18 4.21 14.00
CA ILE A 5 -2.18 5.65 14.23
C ILE A 5 -1.16 6.01 15.33
N GLY A 6 -0.82 7.28 15.44
CA GLY A 6 0.11 7.79 16.44
C GLY A 6 0.83 9.05 15.96
N PRO A 7 1.60 9.72 16.83
CA PRO A 7 2.34 10.93 16.49
C PRO A 7 3.35 10.72 15.35
N SER A 8 3.74 11.80 14.68
CA SER A 8 4.83 11.75 13.70
C SER A 8 6.14 11.33 14.40
N GLY A 9 6.91 10.46 13.75
CA GLY A 9 8.20 9.99 14.27
C GLY A 9 8.12 8.85 15.30
N CYS A 10 6.92 8.36 15.69
CA CYS A 10 6.78 7.28 16.68
C CYS A 10 7.11 5.86 16.15
N GLY A 11 7.51 5.70 14.87
CA GLY A 11 7.96 4.41 14.32
C GLY A 11 6.98 3.69 13.41
N LYS A 12 5.81 4.23 13.08
CA LYS A 12 4.78 3.58 12.23
C LYS A 12 5.31 3.15 10.87
N SER A 13 5.93 4.06 10.12
CA SER A 13 6.52 3.76 8.81
C SER A 13 7.68 2.77 8.90
N THR A 14 8.47 2.83 9.97
CA THR A 14 9.54 1.86 10.23
C THR A 14 8.96 0.46 10.40
N LEU A 15 7.89 0.33 11.19
CA LEU A 15 7.18 -0.95 11.38
C LEU A 15 6.68 -1.50 10.04
N LEU A 16 6.02 -0.68 9.20
CA LEU A 16 5.58 -1.13 7.87
C LEU A 16 6.77 -1.61 7.01
N ARG A 17 7.88 -0.88 7.03
CA ARG A 17 9.09 -1.25 6.28
C ARG A 17 9.75 -2.53 6.80
N CYS A 18 9.64 -2.81 8.09
CA CYS A 18 10.07 -4.10 8.65
C CYS A 18 9.18 -5.25 8.13
N ILE A 19 7.85 -5.06 8.04
CA ILE A 19 6.94 -6.07 7.49
C ILE A 19 7.26 -6.41 6.03
N ASN A 20 7.69 -5.43 5.23
CA ASN A 20 8.12 -5.64 3.85
C ASN A 20 9.62 -5.99 3.70
N ALA A 21 10.30 -6.23 4.82
CA ALA A 21 11.75 -6.49 4.85
C ALA A 21 12.60 -5.40 4.15
N LEU A 22 12.13 -4.16 4.12
CA LEU A 22 12.91 -3.00 3.66
C LEU A 22 13.85 -2.50 4.76
N GLU A 23 13.43 -2.63 6.02
CA GLU A 23 14.24 -2.34 7.20
C GLU A 23 14.46 -3.65 7.98
N PRO A 24 15.66 -3.89 8.51
CA PRO A 24 15.93 -5.06 9.34
C PRO A 24 15.33 -4.88 10.74
N ILE A 25 14.82 -5.97 11.31
CA ILE A 25 14.49 -6.03 12.74
C ILE A 25 15.74 -6.43 13.53
N GLN A 26 15.94 -5.84 14.71
CA GLN A 26 17.05 -6.14 15.59
C GLN A 26 16.74 -7.33 16.49
N GLU A 27 15.53 -7.38 17.01
CA GLU A 27 15.05 -8.44 17.92
C GLU A 27 13.61 -8.84 17.57
N GLY A 28 13.19 -10.01 18.01
CA GLY A 28 11.87 -10.56 17.73
C GLY A 28 11.75 -11.22 16.36
N SER A 29 10.54 -11.41 15.88
CA SER A 29 10.24 -11.99 14.57
C SER A 29 8.95 -11.45 13.99
N ILE A 30 8.89 -11.34 12.67
CA ILE A 30 7.66 -11.06 11.92
C ILE A 30 7.34 -12.31 11.11
N THR A 31 6.10 -12.77 11.18
CA THR A 31 5.65 -13.95 10.41
C THR A 31 4.46 -13.60 9.53
N LEU A 32 4.48 -14.08 8.29
CA LEU A 32 3.36 -14.02 7.37
C LEU A 32 2.95 -15.45 7.03
N ARG A 33 1.73 -15.86 7.43
CA ARG A 33 1.23 -17.23 7.25
C ARG A 33 2.19 -18.34 7.71
N GLY A 34 2.88 -18.10 8.83
CA GLY A 34 3.84 -19.04 9.39
C GLY A 34 5.25 -19.00 8.76
N GLU A 35 5.46 -18.22 7.71
CA GLU A 35 6.80 -17.94 7.18
C GLU A 35 7.40 -16.73 7.90
N THR A 36 8.59 -16.90 8.47
CA THR A 36 9.30 -15.77 9.10
C THR A 36 9.83 -14.81 8.05
N ILE A 37 9.50 -13.55 8.20
CA ILE A 37 10.05 -12.44 7.42
C ILE A 37 11.38 -12.06 8.08
N ASP A 38 12.49 -12.53 7.51
CA ASP A 38 13.83 -12.13 7.92
C ASP A 38 14.48 -11.36 6.76
N GLY A 39 14.91 -10.13 7.03
CA GLY A 39 15.63 -9.29 6.04
C GLY A 39 16.94 -9.91 5.55
N LYS A 40 17.42 -10.98 6.19
CA LYS A 40 18.57 -11.80 5.78
C LYS A 40 18.15 -13.05 4.99
N ALA A 41 16.85 -13.30 4.83
CA ALA A 41 16.35 -14.48 4.17
C ALA A 41 16.80 -14.52 2.70
N LYS A 42 17.24 -15.70 2.26
CA LYS A 42 17.58 -15.96 0.85
C LYS A 42 16.39 -15.71 -0.11
N ASN A 43 15.17 -15.54 0.42
CA ASN A 43 13.93 -15.36 -0.34
C ASN A 43 13.24 -13.99 -0.13
N ILE A 44 14.01 -12.94 0.08
CA ILE A 44 13.45 -11.57 0.24
C ILE A 44 12.55 -11.16 -0.96
N ALA A 45 12.93 -11.57 -2.16
CA ALA A 45 12.14 -11.30 -3.37
C ALA A 45 10.78 -11.99 -3.34
N GLY A 46 10.71 -13.23 -2.82
CA GLY A 46 9.44 -13.94 -2.62
C GLY A 46 8.54 -13.28 -1.58
N ILE A 47 9.11 -12.83 -0.47
CA ILE A 47 8.37 -12.08 0.58
C ILE A 47 7.77 -10.80 -0.02
N ARG A 48 8.56 -10.02 -0.75
CA ARG A 48 8.12 -8.77 -1.37
C ARG A 48 7.08 -8.96 -2.49
N GLN A 49 6.94 -10.15 -3.04
CA GLN A 49 5.83 -10.46 -3.94
C GLN A 49 4.51 -10.67 -3.17
N LYS A 50 4.58 -11.21 -1.95
CA LYS A 50 3.41 -11.46 -1.08
C LYS A 50 2.96 -10.19 -0.35
N VAL A 51 3.85 -9.21 -0.18
CA VAL A 51 3.60 -7.97 0.57
C VAL A 51 3.70 -6.78 -0.37
N GLY A 52 2.56 -6.28 -0.81
CA GLY A 52 2.47 -5.04 -1.57
C GLY A 52 2.67 -3.83 -0.66
N MET A 53 3.39 -2.81 -1.12
CA MET A 53 3.57 -1.58 -0.36
C MET A 53 3.33 -0.36 -1.23
N VAL A 54 2.58 0.59 -0.69
CA VAL A 54 2.29 1.89 -1.28
C VAL A 54 2.85 2.95 -0.37
N PHE A 55 3.74 3.78 -0.91
CA PHE A 55 4.46 4.82 -0.19
C PHE A 55 3.77 6.18 -0.32
N GLN A 56 4.08 7.07 0.59
CA GLN A 56 3.65 8.47 0.56
C GLN A 56 4.08 9.18 -0.74
N SER A 57 5.26 8.88 -1.28
CA SER A 57 5.90 9.55 -2.43
C SER A 57 5.69 8.87 -3.78
N TYR A 58 4.64 8.06 -3.94
CA TYR A 58 4.22 7.36 -5.18
C TYR A 58 5.25 6.38 -5.76
N GLU A 59 6.55 6.73 -5.79
CA GLU A 59 7.68 5.94 -6.30
C GLU A 59 7.47 5.44 -7.75
N LEU A 60 6.86 6.27 -8.61
CA LEU A 60 6.69 5.96 -10.02
C LEU A 60 7.96 6.29 -10.82
N PHE A 61 8.28 5.46 -11.79
CA PHE A 61 9.37 5.71 -12.72
C PHE A 61 9.03 6.86 -13.67
N PRO A 62 9.69 8.02 -13.59
CA PRO A 62 9.27 9.23 -14.31
C PRO A 62 9.46 9.13 -15.83
N HIS A 63 10.34 8.24 -16.28
CA HIS A 63 10.68 8.01 -17.69
C HIS A 63 9.84 6.91 -18.36
N LYS A 64 8.89 6.32 -17.62
CA LYS A 64 7.96 5.29 -18.10
C LYS A 64 6.54 5.83 -18.13
N THR A 65 5.74 5.34 -19.08
CA THR A 65 4.31 5.59 -19.09
C THR A 65 3.63 4.95 -17.89
N ILE A 66 2.38 5.31 -17.63
CA ILE A 66 1.59 4.72 -16.55
C ILE A 66 1.44 3.22 -16.74
N LEU A 67 1.09 2.79 -17.96
CA LEU A 67 0.99 1.36 -18.27
C LEU A 67 2.33 0.63 -18.04
N GLU A 68 3.45 1.20 -18.50
CA GLU A 68 4.77 0.61 -18.29
C GLU A 68 5.16 0.52 -16.82
N ASN A 69 4.80 1.53 -15.99
CA ASN A 69 4.99 1.48 -14.55
C ASN A 69 4.24 0.31 -13.90
N VAL A 70 3.00 0.11 -14.32
CA VAL A 70 2.09 -0.89 -13.74
C VAL A 70 2.49 -2.32 -14.11
N ILE A 71 2.89 -2.57 -15.37
CA ILE A 71 3.23 -3.92 -15.85
C ILE A 71 4.68 -4.34 -15.61
N LEU A 72 5.55 -3.44 -15.18
CA LEU A 72 6.99 -3.71 -15.07
C LEU A 72 7.30 -4.91 -14.17
N ALA A 73 6.76 -4.91 -12.96
CA ALA A 73 7.02 -5.97 -11.98
C ALA A 73 6.42 -7.32 -12.40
N PRO A 74 5.16 -7.42 -12.85
CA PRO A 74 4.61 -8.66 -13.40
C PRO A 74 5.47 -9.28 -14.52
N LEU A 75 5.97 -8.46 -15.44
CA LEU A 75 6.81 -8.95 -16.53
C LEU A 75 8.20 -9.41 -16.04
N LYS A 76 8.84 -8.64 -15.16
CA LYS A 76 10.23 -8.89 -14.74
C LYS A 76 10.34 -9.94 -13.66
N VAL A 77 9.44 -9.94 -12.69
CA VAL A 77 9.50 -10.78 -11.49
C VAL A 77 8.68 -12.06 -11.68
N GLN A 78 7.41 -11.92 -12.10
CA GLN A 78 6.50 -13.06 -12.25
C GLN A 78 6.60 -13.74 -13.62
N LYS A 79 7.36 -13.14 -14.59
CA LYS A 79 7.53 -13.66 -15.95
C LYS A 79 6.21 -13.84 -16.70
N ARG A 80 5.21 -13.03 -16.39
CA ARG A 80 3.91 -13.05 -17.07
C ARG A 80 4.06 -12.61 -18.54
N THR A 81 3.13 -13.03 -19.38
CA THR A 81 3.07 -12.55 -20.77
C THR A 81 2.73 -11.06 -20.79
N LYS A 82 3.15 -10.37 -21.85
CA LYS A 82 2.85 -8.95 -21.98
C LYS A 82 1.35 -8.73 -22.18
N GLU A 83 0.71 -9.60 -22.93
CA GLU A 83 -0.71 -9.57 -23.25
C GLU A 83 -1.56 -9.68 -21.97
N ASP A 84 -1.28 -10.66 -21.11
CA ASP A 84 -1.99 -10.84 -19.83
C ASP A 84 -1.76 -9.66 -18.88
N ALA A 85 -0.51 -9.22 -18.74
CA ALA A 85 -0.17 -8.09 -17.88
C ALA A 85 -0.83 -6.78 -18.33
N VAL A 86 -0.86 -6.51 -19.63
CA VAL A 86 -1.53 -5.32 -20.20
C VAL A 86 -3.03 -5.40 -20.03
N SER A 87 -3.64 -6.56 -20.27
CA SER A 87 -5.09 -6.76 -20.12
C SER A 87 -5.54 -6.47 -18.70
N GLU A 88 -4.87 -7.06 -17.71
CA GLU A 88 -5.20 -6.85 -16.30
C GLU A 88 -4.89 -5.41 -15.83
N ALA A 89 -3.75 -4.85 -16.26
CA ALA A 89 -3.39 -3.47 -15.92
C ALA A 89 -4.47 -2.49 -16.37
N LYS A 90 -5.02 -2.67 -17.58
CA LYS A 90 -6.10 -1.83 -18.10
C LYS A 90 -7.38 -1.97 -17.28
N GLN A 91 -7.76 -3.18 -16.88
CA GLN A 91 -8.92 -3.43 -16.03
C GLN A 91 -8.78 -2.76 -14.65
N LEU A 92 -7.59 -2.83 -14.04
CA LEU A 92 -7.33 -2.19 -12.76
C LEU A 92 -7.27 -0.66 -12.88
N LEU A 93 -6.67 -0.13 -13.96
CA LEU A 93 -6.66 1.31 -14.23
C LEU A 93 -8.08 1.85 -14.49
N GLU A 94 -8.93 1.07 -15.16
CA GLU A 94 -10.34 1.41 -15.38
C GLU A 94 -11.10 1.52 -14.05
N LYS A 95 -10.92 0.56 -13.14
CA LYS A 95 -11.54 0.58 -11.79
C LYS A 95 -11.19 1.83 -10.99
N VAL A 96 -10.00 2.40 -11.17
CA VAL A 96 -9.58 3.63 -10.50
C VAL A 96 -9.76 4.89 -11.37
N GLY A 97 -10.47 4.78 -12.51
CA GLY A 97 -10.80 5.90 -13.39
C GLY A 97 -9.60 6.49 -14.14
N LEU A 98 -8.58 5.68 -14.46
CA LEU A 98 -7.34 6.12 -15.10
C LEU A 98 -6.98 5.36 -16.39
N LEU A 99 -7.95 4.67 -17.01
CA LEU A 99 -7.71 3.94 -18.24
C LEU A 99 -7.21 4.86 -19.38
N ASP A 100 -7.74 6.08 -19.47
CA ASP A 100 -7.35 7.09 -20.46
C ASP A 100 -5.92 7.63 -20.27
N LYS A 101 -5.29 7.34 -19.13
CA LYS A 101 -3.94 7.77 -18.77
C LYS A 101 -2.86 6.73 -19.05
N CYS A 102 -3.18 5.58 -19.65
CA CYS A 102 -2.22 4.49 -19.91
C CYS A 102 -0.92 4.96 -20.56
N ASP A 103 -1.02 5.84 -21.55
CA ASP A 103 0.12 6.34 -22.34
C ASP A 103 0.71 7.65 -21.79
N SER A 104 0.12 8.19 -20.71
CA SER A 104 0.64 9.39 -20.04
C SER A 104 1.88 9.05 -19.19
N PHE A 105 2.70 10.06 -18.92
CA PHE A 105 3.83 9.97 -18.00
C PHE A 105 3.44 10.51 -16.60
N PRO A 106 4.11 10.09 -15.51
CA PRO A 106 3.79 10.54 -14.16
C PRO A 106 3.71 12.06 -13.99
N ARG A 107 4.56 12.83 -14.70
CA ARG A 107 4.54 14.31 -14.66
C ARG A 107 3.24 14.94 -15.14
N GLN A 108 2.42 14.21 -15.88
CA GLN A 108 1.16 14.67 -16.46
C GLN A 108 -0.05 14.37 -15.57
N LEU A 109 0.17 13.70 -14.44
CA LEU A 109 -0.85 13.28 -13.50
C LEU A 109 -0.87 14.17 -12.25
N SER A 110 -2.06 14.35 -11.66
CA SER A 110 -2.22 14.93 -10.32
C SER A 110 -1.62 14.01 -9.24
N GLY A 111 -1.43 14.52 -8.02
CA GLY A 111 -0.95 13.73 -6.88
C GLY A 111 -1.86 12.52 -6.59
N GLY A 112 -3.17 12.73 -6.52
CA GLY A 112 -4.13 11.66 -6.29
C GLY A 112 -4.17 10.62 -7.42
N GLN A 113 -4.02 11.05 -8.68
CA GLN A 113 -3.89 10.13 -9.81
C GLN A 113 -2.63 9.29 -9.71
N LYS A 114 -1.46 9.88 -9.37
CA LYS A 114 -0.21 9.15 -9.15
C LYS A 114 -0.34 8.11 -8.03
N GLN A 115 -1.04 8.48 -6.95
CA GLN A 115 -1.25 7.57 -5.82
C GLN A 115 -2.13 6.38 -6.21
N ARG A 116 -3.21 6.61 -6.95
CA ARG A 116 -4.04 5.51 -7.47
C ARG A 116 -3.26 4.60 -8.44
N VAL A 117 -2.38 5.15 -9.27
CA VAL A 117 -1.46 4.34 -10.08
C VAL A 117 -0.51 3.51 -9.22
N ALA A 118 0.04 4.07 -8.14
CA ALA A 118 0.90 3.34 -7.22
C ALA A 118 0.17 2.17 -6.53
N ILE A 119 -1.11 2.36 -6.18
CA ILE A 119 -1.99 1.31 -5.67
C ILE A 119 -2.18 0.21 -6.72
N VAL A 120 -2.56 0.57 -7.96
CA VAL A 120 -2.72 -0.39 -9.07
C VAL A 120 -1.44 -1.16 -9.32
N ARG A 121 -0.29 -0.50 -9.34
CA ARG A 121 1.02 -1.14 -9.51
C ARG A 121 1.30 -2.20 -8.43
N ALA A 122 0.95 -1.92 -7.19
CA ALA A 122 1.12 -2.89 -6.10
C ALA A 122 0.14 -4.07 -6.25
N LEU A 123 -1.11 -3.82 -6.62
CA LEU A 123 -2.14 -4.86 -6.84
C LEU A 123 -1.78 -5.83 -7.96
N MET A 124 -1.06 -5.39 -9.01
CA MET A 124 -0.64 -6.23 -10.13
C MET A 124 0.23 -7.42 -9.73
N MET A 125 0.85 -7.36 -8.57
CA MET A 125 1.65 -8.47 -8.03
C MET A 125 0.81 -9.52 -7.28
N HIS A 126 -0.51 -9.31 -7.14
CA HIS A 126 -1.44 -10.15 -6.37
C HIS A 126 -0.94 -10.40 -4.95
N PRO A 127 -0.64 -9.35 -4.18
CA PRO A 127 -0.10 -9.50 -2.84
C PRO A 127 -1.13 -10.11 -1.88
N GLU A 128 -0.65 -10.86 -0.89
CA GLU A 128 -1.49 -11.41 0.18
C GLU A 128 -1.87 -10.34 1.20
N ILE A 129 -1.03 -9.30 1.34
CA ILE A 129 -1.24 -8.15 2.22
C ILE A 129 -0.77 -6.86 1.54
N MET A 130 -1.54 -5.80 1.70
CA MET A 130 -1.21 -4.45 1.24
C MET A 130 -0.83 -3.57 2.43
N LEU A 131 0.30 -2.90 2.33
CA LEU A 131 0.78 -1.92 3.29
C LEU A 131 0.63 -0.51 2.71
N PHE A 132 0.03 0.40 3.46
CA PHE A 132 -0.17 1.80 3.06
C PHE A 132 0.52 2.72 4.07
N ASP A 133 1.55 3.45 3.63
CA ASP A 133 2.35 4.35 4.48
C ASP A 133 1.98 5.81 4.20
N GLU A 134 1.04 6.36 4.97
CA GLU A 134 0.59 7.77 4.92
C GLU A 134 0.30 8.27 3.48
N VAL A 135 -0.40 7.47 2.70
CA VAL A 135 -0.60 7.67 1.25
C VAL A 135 -1.36 8.95 0.86
N THR A 136 -1.97 9.63 1.83
CA THR A 136 -2.71 10.89 1.61
C THR A 136 -1.95 12.12 2.08
N ALA A 137 -0.85 11.98 2.83
CA ALA A 137 -0.19 13.09 3.52
C ALA A 137 0.42 14.17 2.58
N ALA A 138 0.70 13.80 1.32
CA ALA A 138 1.25 14.74 0.33
C ALA A 138 0.20 15.23 -0.68
N LEU A 139 -1.10 15.06 -0.39
CA LEU A 139 -2.19 15.38 -1.31
C LEU A 139 -3.01 16.58 -0.84
N ASP A 140 -3.53 17.33 -1.82
CA ASP A 140 -4.56 18.32 -1.56
C ASP A 140 -5.86 17.65 -1.11
N PRO A 141 -6.69 18.32 -0.26
CA PRO A 141 -7.91 17.73 0.31
C PRO A 141 -8.89 17.14 -0.71
N GLU A 142 -8.99 17.74 -1.89
CA GLU A 142 -9.85 17.24 -2.96
C GLU A 142 -9.38 15.89 -3.51
N MET A 143 -8.05 15.67 -3.55
CA MET A 143 -7.44 14.44 -4.04
C MET A 143 -7.41 13.33 -2.99
N VAL A 144 -7.42 13.68 -1.70
CA VAL A 144 -7.44 12.73 -0.57
C VAL A 144 -8.63 11.81 -0.70
N ARG A 145 -9.82 12.35 -0.96
CA ARG A 145 -11.06 11.58 -1.05
C ARG A 145 -11.00 10.48 -2.11
N GLU A 146 -10.51 10.77 -3.31
CA GLU A 146 -10.42 9.80 -4.41
C GLU A 146 -9.51 8.60 -4.06
N VAL A 147 -8.42 8.87 -3.31
CA VAL A 147 -7.50 7.82 -2.85
C VAL A 147 -8.15 6.98 -1.75
N LEU A 148 -8.80 7.62 -0.78
CA LEU A 148 -9.49 6.93 0.31
C LEU A 148 -10.67 6.08 -0.20
N ASP A 149 -11.43 6.57 -1.18
CA ASP A 149 -12.51 5.80 -1.83
C ASP A 149 -11.94 4.54 -2.51
N THR A 150 -10.79 4.64 -3.19
CA THR A 150 -10.10 3.49 -3.78
C THR A 150 -9.70 2.47 -2.70
N MET A 151 -9.15 2.92 -1.58
CA MET A 151 -8.76 2.04 -0.47
C MET A 151 -9.99 1.40 0.20
N LEU A 152 -11.09 2.13 0.32
CA LEU A 152 -12.35 1.61 0.87
C LEU A 152 -12.93 0.50 -0.01
N GLU A 153 -12.87 0.65 -1.35
CA GLU A 153 -13.29 -0.41 -2.27
C GLU A 153 -12.43 -1.68 -2.14
N LEU A 154 -11.11 -1.53 -1.93
CA LEU A 154 -10.24 -2.67 -1.65
C LEU A 154 -10.58 -3.36 -0.33
N ALA A 155 -10.92 -2.60 0.72
CA ALA A 155 -11.37 -3.15 1.99
C ALA A 155 -12.67 -3.94 1.84
N LYS A 156 -13.66 -3.36 1.16
CA LYS A 156 -14.94 -4.04 0.86
C LYS A 156 -14.78 -5.30 0.03
N ALA A 157 -13.78 -5.34 -0.84
CA ALA A 157 -13.42 -6.53 -1.62
C ALA A 157 -12.71 -7.62 -0.79
N GLY A 158 -12.49 -7.40 0.51
CA GLY A 158 -11.87 -8.37 1.41
C GLY A 158 -10.35 -8.38 1.40
N SER A 159 -9.70 -7.34 0.88
CA SER A 159 -8.23 -7.24 0.90
C SER A 159 -7.69 -7.15 2.32
N THR A 160 -6.65 -7.92 2.62
CA THR A 160 -5.90 -7.78 3.87
C THR A 160 -5.00 -6.56 3.79
N MET A 161 -5.18 -5.61 4.71
CA MET A 161 -4.45 -4.34 4.66
C MET A 161 -3.93 -3.93 6.04
N VAL A 162 -2.73 -3.32 6.06
CA VAL A 162 -2.22 -2.53 7.19
C VAL A 162 -2.02 -1.10 6.70
N ILE A 163 -2.65 -0.16 7.37
CA ILE A 163 -2.74 1.23 6.93
C ILE A 163 -2.21 2.15 8.01
N VAL A 164 -1.21 2.95 7.71
CA VAL A 164 -0.80 4.10 8.51
C VAL A 164 -1.48 5.34 7.93
N THR A 165 -2.26 6.04 8.74
CA THR A 165 -3.00 7.22 8.31
C THR A 165 -3.25 8.21 9.45
N HIS A 166 -3.46 9.47 9.09
CA HIS A 166 -3.97 10.53 9.97
C HIS A 166 -5.45 10.84 9.72
N GLU A 167 -6.10 10.12 8.80
CA GLU A 167 -7.51 10.30 8.43
C GLU A 167 -8.42 9.50 9.38
N MET A 168 -8.75 10.09 10.53
CA MET A 168 -9.47 9.37 11.61
C MET A 168 -10.85 8.89 11.19
N SER A 169 -11.58 9.67 10.40
CA SER A 169 -12.90 9.26 9.88
C SER A 169 -12.81 8.04 8.97
N PHE A 170 -11.78 7.98 8.12
CA PHE A 170 -11.50 6.83 7.29
C PHE A 170 -11.06 5.63 8.13
N ALA A 171 -10.15 5.82 9.08
CA ALA A 171 -9.69 4.78 10.01
C ALA A 171 -10.89 4.10 10.70
N ARG A 172 -11.83 4.90 11.24
CA ARG A 172 -13.05 4.39 11.87
C ARG A 172 -13.94 3.59 10.91
N ALA A 173 -14.03 4.04 9.66
CA ALA A 173 -14.90 3.40 8.67
C ALA A 173 -14.35 2.09 8.09
N VAL A 174 -13.02 1.92 8.06
CA VAL A 174 -12.38 0.82 7.33
C VAL A 174 -11.74 -0.24 8.24
N ALA A 175 -11.37 0.12 9.46
CA ALA A 175 -10.61 -0.77 10.34
C ALA A 175 -11.48 -1.85 10.97
N ASP A 176 -10.94 -3.07 11.02
CA ASP A 176 -11.40 -4.12 11.94
C ASP A 176 -10.71 -3.98 13.30
N ARG A 177 -9.49 -3.39 13.31
CA ARG A 177 -8.66 -3.17 14.49
C ARG A 177 -7.84 -1.90 14.33
N VAL A 178 -7.75 -1.10 15.37
CA VAL A 178 -6.91 0.09 15.46
C VAL A 178 -5.79 -0.17 16.47
N VAL A 179 -4.59 0.28 16.13
CA VAL A 179 -3.39 0.20 16.97
C VAL A 179 -2.81 1.60 17.12
N PHE A 180 -2.69 2.07 18.34
CA PHE A 180 -2.02 3.35 18.64
C PHE A 180 -0.58 3.10 19.08
N ILE A 181 0.35 3.72 18.36
CA ILE A 181 1.78 3.64 18.66
C ILE A 181 2.28 5.00 19.09
N ASP A 182 3.01 5.03 20.20
CA ASP A 182 3.76 6.19 20.65
C ASP A 182 5.13 5.76 21.17
N GLN A 183 6.16 6.54 20.92
CA GLN A 183 7.56 6.30 21.33
C GLN A 183 8.08 4.88 21.00
N GLY A 184 7.60 4.27 19.91
CA GLY A 184 8.00 2.94 19.48
C GLY A 184 7.27 1.79 20.18
N GLU A 185 6.30 2.07 21.04
CA GLU A 185 5.52 1.08 21.78
C GLU A 185 4.05 1.11 21.37
N ILE A 186 3.37 -0.05 21.45
CA ILE A 186 1.92 -0.12 21.31
C ILE A 186 1.33 0.32 22.65
N VAL A 187 0.67 1.48 22.65
CA VAL A 187 0.04 2.07 23.84
C VAL A 187 -1.37 1.53 24.04
N GLU A 188 -2.11 1.40 22.94
CA GLU A 188 -3.50 0.96 22.96
C GLU A 188 -3.85 0.23 21.67
N GLU A 189 -4.75 -0.75 21.75
CA GLU A 189 -5.33 -1.41 20.61
C GLU A 189 -6.77 -1.83 20.91
N GLY A 190 -7.63 -1.78 19.88
CA GLY A 190 -9.03 -2.13 20.06
C GLY A 190 -9.82 -2.12 18.75
N LYS A 191 -11.11 -2.36 18.85
CA LYS A 191 -12.03 -2.16 17.74
C LYS A 191 -12.31 -0.67 17.53
N PRO A 192 -12.62 -0.22 16.31
CA PRO A 192 -12.85 1.20 16.04
C PRO A 192 -13.91 1.85 16.95
N ASP A 193 -15.01 1.17 17.22
CA ASP A 193 -16.11 1.70 18.04
C ASP A 193 -15.72 1.84 19.53
N GLU A 194 -14.77 1.07 20.02
CA GLU A 194 -14.23 1.15 21.37
C GLU A 194 -13.12 2.19 21.47
N PHE A 195 -12.37 2.33 20.39
CA PHE A 195 -11.18 3.17 20.32
C PHE A 195 -11.49 4.66 20.09
N PHE A 196 -12.50 4.97 19.27
CA PHE A 196 -12.90 6.34 18.90
C PHE A 196 -14.11 6.86 19.70
N THR A 197 -14.26 6.44 20.96
CA THR A 197 -15.32 6.95 21.89
C THR A 197 -14.94 8.25 22.58
#